data_90d401ad417bd9d363d11469293e066b
#
_entry.id   90d401ad417bd9d363d11469293e066b
#
_cell.length_a   1.000
_cell.length_b   1.000
_cell.length_c   1.000
_cell.angle_alpha   90.00
_cell.angle_beta   90.00
_cell.angle_gamma   90.00
#
_symmetry.space_group_name_H-M   'P 1'
#
loop_
_entity.id
_entity.type
_entity.pdbx_description
1 polymer ?
#
loop_
_entity_poly.entity_id
_entity_poly.type
_entity_poly.pdbx_seq_one_letter_code
_entity_poly.pdbx_strand_id
1 'polypeptide(L)'
;MVFESYVVVHNIAKRHNVGTLARSATAFGVSELILVGRRDFNSFGNHGSSNHLRFRHFHSLQDAKHFLKDKDCDICGVEITHDALPVNQHPFKKNTAFLLGNEGSGLSMKECEICDFFVYIPQYGCGTASLNVTVAASIVLHQFGVWAGFAERSRDGNKFVVAERPVKHGRRNYCTETDDSVIEEHRARRENAAHGFFEEAESSNSSSNLLDALFVDG
;
A
#
# COMPACT_ATOMS: atom_id res chain seq x y z
N MET A 1 -11.72 18.24 15.72
CA MET A 1 -10.55 17.77 14.92
C MET A 1 -11.04 16.56 14.15
N VAL A 2 -10.90 16.52 12.84
CA VAL A 2 -11.32 15.37 12.02
C VAL A 2 -10.07 14.53 11.77
N PHE A 3 -10.07 13.28 12.24
CA PHE A 3 -8.98 12.35 11.98
C PHE A 3 -9.06 11.82 10.54
N GLU A 4 -7.91 11.48 9.97
CA GLU A 4 -7.79 10.90 8.64
C GLU A 4 -7.25 9.48 8.73
N SER A 5 -7.71 8.62 7.82
CA SER A 5 -7.14 7.29 7.62
C SER A 5 -6.60 7.13 6.21
N TYR A 6 -5.54 6.34 6.09
CA TYR A 6 -4.90 5.97 4.84
C TYR A 6 -4.75 4.45 4.76
N VAL A 7 -4.68 3.93 3.56
CA VAL A 7 -4.37 2.50 3.34
C VAL A 7 -3.12 2.42 2.47
N VAL A 8 -2.12 1.67 2.93
CA VAL A 8 -0.87 1.45 2.20
C VAL A 8 -0.84 0.03 1.64
N VAL A 9 -0.65 -0.07 0.34
CA VAL A 9 -0.56 -1.33 -0.41
C VAL A 9 0.83 -1.42 -1.04
N HIS A 10 1.63 -2.37 -0.56
CA HIS A 10 2.97 -2.59 -1.08
C HIS A 10 3.11 -3.98 -1.73
N ASN A 11 2.77 -5.03 -1.03
CA ASN A 11 3.06 -6.41 -1.43
C ASN A 11 1.81 -7.31 -1.48
N ILE A 12 0.65 -6.77 -1.88
CA ILE A 12 -0.56 -7.58 -2.07
C ILE A 12 -0.43 -8.37 -3.38
N ALA A 13 -0.35 -9.71 -3.28
CA ALA A 13 -0.13 -10.58 -4.42
C ALA A 13 -1.33 -10.66 -5.37
N LYS A 14 -2.53 -10.75 -4.81
CA LYS A 14 -3.76 -10.90 -5.60
C LYS A 14 -4.31 -9.54 -6.02
N ARG A 15 -4.09 -9.17 -7.28
CA ARG A 15 -4.49 -7.88 -7.87
C ARG A 15 -5.98 -7.54 -7.67
N HIS A 16 -6.88 -8.53 -7.67
CA HIS A 16 -8.32 -8.31 -7.46
C HIS A 16 -8.65 -7.87 -6.03
N ASN A 17 -7.80 -8.18 -5.04
CA ASN A 17 -7.99 -7.70 -3.68
C ASN A 17 -7.89 -6.17 -3.62
N VAL A 18 -7.04 -5.54 -4.42
CA VAL A 18 -6.90 -4.07 -4.42
C VAL A 18 -8.19 -3.38 -4.89
N GLY A 19 -8.89 -3.93 -5.89
CA GLY A 19 -10.18 -3.40 -6.31
C GLY A 19 -11.25 -3.49 -5.22
N THR A 20 -11.35 -4.63 -4.54
CA THR A 20 -12.27 -4.82 -3.42
C THR A 20 -11.88 -3.95 -2.22
N LEU A 21 -10.58 -3.82 -1.96
CA LEU A 21 -10.04 -2.94 -0.92
C LEU A 21 -10.39 -1.47 -1.18
N ALA A 22 -10.30 -1.00 -2.44
CA ALA A 22 -10.70 0.35 -2.80
C ALA A 22 -12.18 0.62 -2.50
N ARG A 23 -13.05 -0.40 -2.68
CA ARG A 23 -14.46 -0.29 -2.30
C ARG A 23 -14.64 -0.15 -0.79
N SER A 24 -13.96 -0.96 0.01
CA SER A 24 -13.98 -0.88 1.46
C SER A 24 -13.41 0.46 1.95
N ALA A 25 -12.28 0.89 1.40
CA ALA A 25 -11.66 2.17 1.71
C ALA A 25 -12.62 3.35 1.45
N THR A 26 -13.32 3.34 0.31
CA THR A 26 -14.35 4.34 0.01
C THR A 26 -15.51 4.30 1.00
N ALA A 27 -15.98 3.11 1.36
CA ALA A 27 -17.11 2.95 2.28
C ALA A 27 -16.78 3.47 3.69
N PHE A 28 -15.55 3.30 4.15
CA PHE A 28 -15.09 3.71 5.48
C PHE A 28 -14.38 5.06 5.51
N GLY A 29 -14.47 5.86 4.45
CA GLY A 29 -14.00 7.25 4.46
C GLY A 29 -12.48 7.41 4.48
N VAL A 30 -11.73 6.47 3.88
CA VAL A 30 -10.28 6.57 3.72
C VAL A 30 -9.92 7.78 2.85
N SER A 31 -8.99 8.59 3.29
CA SER A 31 -8.56 9.81 2.59
C SER A 31 -7.82 9.51 1.31
N GLU A 32 -6.84 8.59 1.35
CA GLU A 32 -6.09 8.14 0.17
C GLU A 32 -5.71 6.66 0.29
N LEU A 33 -5.71 5.96 -0.85
CA LEU A 33 -5.10 4.64 -0.99
C LEU A 33 -3.73 4.83 -1.65
N ILE A 34 -2.69 4.44 -0.92
CA ILE A 34 -1.29 4.62 -1.28
C ILE A 34 -0.76 3.31 -1.86
N LEU A 35 -0.32 3.35 -3.11
CA LEU A 35 0.32 2.24 -3.81
C LEU A 35 1.83 2.43 -3.73
N VAL A 36 2.57 1.42 -3.27
CA VAL A 36 4.02 1.47 -3.18
C VAL A 36 4.62 0.45 -4.15
N GLY A 37 5.57 0.90 -4.97
CA GLY A 37 6.25 0.11 -5.99
C GLY A 37 5.40 -0.10 -7.24
N ARG A 38 4.38 -0.95 -7.20
CA ARG A 38 3.53 -1.23 -8.36
C ARG A 38 2.38 -0.24 -8.46
N ARG A 39 2.22 0.39 -9.63
CA ARG A 39 1.13 1.35 -9.91
C ARG A 39 -0.16 0.70 -10.39
N ASP A 40 -0.06 -0.39 -11.14
CA ASP A 40 -1.19 -1.02 -11.78
C ASP A 40 -1.89 -1.99 -10.81
N PHE A 41 -3.20 -1.90 -10.76
CA PHE A 41 -4.03 -2.86 -10.05
C PHE A 41 -5.28 -3.21 -10.87
N ASN A 42 -5.86 -4.36 -10.56
CA ASN A 42 -7.12 -4.75 -11.17
C ASN A 42 -8.28 -4.07 -10.43
N SER A 43 -9.08 -3.30 -11.15
CA SER A 43 -10.26 -2.62 -10.61
C SER A 43 -11.46 -3.56 -10.38
N PHE A 44 -11.31 -4.86 -10.65
CA PHE A 44 -12.37 -5.85 -10.43
C PHE A 44 -12.86 -5.81 -8.96
N GLY A 45 -14.17 -5.81 -8.78
CA GLY A 45 -14.78 -5.76 -7.44
C GLY A 45 -14.96 -4.35 -6.86
N ASN A 46 -14.43 -3.29 -7.49
CA ASN A 46 -14.59 -1.92 -6.98
C ASN A 46 -15.99 -1.32 -7.23
N HIS A 47 -16.74 -1.86 -8.19
CA HIS A 47 -18.09 -1.38 -8.54
C HIS A 47 -18.18 0.16 -8.74
N GLY A 48 -17.13 0.79 -9.27
CA GLY A 48 -17.05 2.23 -9.51
C GLY A 48 -16.61 3.05 -8.27
N SER A 49 -16.36 2.43 -7.11
CA SER A 49 -15.94 3.13 -5.89
C SER A 49 -14.59 3.82 -6.04
N SER A 50 -13.70 3.29 -6.87
CA SER A 50 -12.39 3.91 -7.15
C SER A 50 -12.51 5.34 -7.72
N ASN A 51 -13.68 5.76 -8.22
CA ASN A 51 -13.90 7.12 -8.68
C ASN A 51 -14.03 8.13 -7.53
N HIS A 52 -14.34 7.66 -6.33
CA HIS A 52 -14.54 8.45 -5.12
C HIS A 52 -13.37 8.35 -4.15
N LEU A 53 -12.32 7.62 -4.49
CA LEU A 53 -11.12 7.43 -3.69
C LEU A 53 -9.92 8.05 -4.40
N ARG A 54 -9.09 8.75 -3.64
CA ARG A 54 -7.80 9.25 -4.13
C ARG A 54 -6.79 8.14 -4.09
N PHE A 55 -6.00 8.03 -5.16
CA PHE A 55 -4.88 7.11 -5.26
C PHE A 55 -3.59 7.90 -5.36
N ARG A 56 -2.60 7.49 -4.59
CA ARG A 56 -1.25 8.05 -4.63
C ARG A 56 -0.25 6.93 -4.83
N HIS A 57 0.82 7.20 -5.57
CA HIS A 57 1.87 6.24 -5.81
C HIS A 57 3.21 6.74 -5.27
N PHE A 58 3.95 5.82 -4.66
CA PHE A 58 5.34 6.02 -4.27
C PHE A 58 6.19 4.85 -4.77
N HIS A 59 7.47 5.12 -5.04
CA HIS A 59 8.40 4.08 -5.48
C HIS A 59 8.92 3.24 -4.35
N SER A 60 9.07 3.84 -3.18
CA SER A 60 9.62 3.17 -2.01
C SER A 60 8.71 3.32 -0.77
N LEU A 61 8.86 2.38 0.16
CA LEU A 61 8.23 2.47 1.47
C LEU A 61 8.69 3.70 2.26
N GLN A 62 9.93 4.15 2.05
CA GLN A 62 10.49 5.31 2.74
C GLN A 62 9.83 6.62 2.27
N ASP A 63 9.59 6.77 0.96
CA ASP A 63 8.89 7.94 0.43
C ASP A 63 7.45 8.01 0.96
N ALA A 64 6.76 6.86 1.00
CA ALA A 64 5.44 6.76 1.60
C ALA A 64 5.46 7.10 3.10
N LYS A 65 6.48 6.63 3.85
CA LYS A 65 6.68 6.95 5.27
C LYS A 65 6.88 8.45 5.47
N HIS A 66 7.74 9.10 4.70
CA HIS A 66 7.97 10.54 4.79
C HIS A 66 6.68 11.32 4.56
N PHE A 67 5.96 11.02 3.48
CA PHE A 67 4.66 11.64 3.20
C PHE A 67 3.67 11.50 4.36
N LEU A 68 3.56 10.32 4.95
CA LEU A 68 2.65 10.06 6.06
C LEU A 68 3.08 10.80 7.34
N LYS A 69 4.38 10.89 7.61
CA LYS A 69 4.90 11.66 8.75
C LYS A 69 4.65 13.16 8.60
N ASP A 70 4.75 13.71 7.39
CA ASP A 70 4.38 15.11 7.10
C ASP A 70 2.88 15.39 7.32
N LYS A 71 2.04 14.35 7.28
CA LYS A 71 0.61 14.40 7.61
C LYS A 71 0.30 14.16 9.09
N ASP A 72 1.29 14.13 9.97
CA ASP A 72 1.16 13.73 11.37
C ASP A 72 0.40 12.40 11.51
N CYS A 73 0.82 11.40 10.74
CA CYS A 73 0.17 10.11 10.63
C CYS A 73 1.03 9.01 11.22
N ASP A 74 0.43 8.16 12.07
CA ASP A 74 1.07 6.92 12.52
C ASP A 74 0.84 5.82 11.48
N ILE A 75 1.85 4.99 11.26
CA ILE A 75 1.78 3.82 10.39
C ILE A 75 1.50 2.59 11.26
N CYS A 76 0.33 2.02 11.06
CA CYS A 76 -0.16 0.84 11.77
C CYS A 76 -0.02 -0.40 10.89
N GLY A 77 0.82 -1.34 11.28
CA GLY A 77 0.87 -2.66 10.64
C GLY A 77 -0.33 -3.52 11.08
N VAL A 78 -1.05 -4.08 10.10
CA VAL A 78 -2.14 -5.02 10.38
C VAL A 78 -1.58 -6.44 10.32
N GLU A 79 -1.06 -6.91 11.46
CA GLU A 79 -0.34 -8.19 11.58
C GLU A 79 -0.39 -8.71 13.02
N ILE A 80 -0.31 -10.04 13.19
CA ILE A 80 -0.21 -10.68 14.50
C ILE A 80 1.28 -10.70 14.89
N THR A 81 1.69 -9.76 15.74
CA THR A 81 3.04 -9.72 16.31
C THR A 81 2.97 -9.84 17.83
N HIS A 82 4.13 -10.01 18.49
CA HIS A 82 4.21 -10.09 19.94
C HIS A 82 3.63 -8.85 20.63
N ASP A 83 3.84 -7.67 20.05
CA ASP A 83 3.45 -6.37 20.61
C ASP A 83 2.16 -5.81 19.96
N ALA A 84 1.48 -6.60 19.12
CA ALA A 84 0.27 -6.16 18.46
C ALA A 84 -0.88 -5.99 19.46
N LEU A 85 -1.63 -4.92 19.31
CA LEU A 85 -2.79 -4.60 20.15
C LEU A 85 -4.09 -5.05 19.46
N PRO A 86 -5.09 -5.53 20.23
CA PRO A 86 -6.38 -5.87 19.64
C PRO A 86 -7.06 -4.63 19.07
N VAL A 87 -7.47 -4.67 17.81
CA VAL A 87 -8.05 -3.52 17.11
C VAL A 87 -9.32 -2.99 17.75
N ASN A 88 -10.12 -3.87 18.39
CA ASN A 88 -11.35 -3.49 19.09
C ASN A 88 -11.12 -2.73 20.41
N GLN A 89 -9.89 -2.59 20.87
CA GLN A 89 -9.50 -1.70 21.97
C GLN A 89 -9.17 -0.28 21.50
N HIS A 90 -9.26 -0.03 20.19
CA HIS A 90 -9.04 1.27 19.58
C HIS A 90 -7.68 1.92 19.95
N PRO A 91 -6.54 1.27 19.65
CA PRO A 91 -5.22 1.75 20.06
C PRO A 91 -4.72 2.96 19.23
N PHE A 92 -5.61 3.65 18.58
CA PHE A 92 -5.34 4.81 17.73
C PHE A 92 -5.18 6.08 18.56
N LYS A 93 -4.35 7.02 18.08
CA LYS A 93 -4.09 8.28 18.79
C LYS A 93 -4.29 9.51 17.90
N LYS A 94 -4.09 9.36 16.60
CA LYS A 94 -4.14 10.43 15.59
C LYS A 94 -4.43 9.86 14.20
N ASN A 95 -4.18 10.63 13.15
CA ASN A 95 -4.24 10.12 11.78
C ASN A 95 -3.49 8.80 11.66
N THR A 96 -4.06 7.82 10.98
CA THR A 96 -3.48 6.47 10.94
C THR A 96 -3.48 5.91 9.53
N ALA A 97 -2.33 5.41 9.09
CA ALA A 97 -2.16 4.69 7.85
C ALA A 97 -2.04 3.18 8.12
N PHE A 98 -2.91 2.40 7.52
CA PHE A 98 -2.94 0.95 7.69
C PHE A 98 -2.11 0.27 6.61
N LEU A 99 -1.00 -0.34 6.99
CA LEU A 99 -0.16 -1.15 6.12
C LEU A 99 -0.63 -2.61 6.18
N LEU A 100 -0.99 -3.14 5.02
CA LEU A 100 -1.55 -4.48 4.89
C LEU A 100 -0.51 -5.44 4.33
N GLY A 101 -0.36 -6.58 4.97
CA GLY A 101 0.57 -7.63 4.58
C GLY A 101 0.11 -8.45 3.36
N ASN A 102 1.05 -9.23 2.84
CA ASN A 102 0.79 -10.21 1.80
C ASN A 102 -0.12 -11.34 2.32
N GLU A 103 -0.98 -11.89 1.45
CA GLU A 103 -1.97 -12.91 1.83
C GLU A 103 -1.34 -14.25 2.30
N GLY A 104 -0.09 -14.50 1.95
CA GLY A 104 0.60 -15.75 2.31
C GLY A 104 1.70 -15.57 3.35
N SER A 105 2.45 -14.47 3.30
CA SER A 105 3.64 -14.22 4.13
C SER A 105 3.47 -13.11 5.17
N GLY A 106 2.33 -12.42 5.19
CA GLY A 106 2.14 -11.27 6.08
C GLY A 106 3.01 -10.08 5.71
N LEU A 107 3.38 -9.27 6.70
CA LEU A 107 4.30 -8.14 6.55
C LEU A 107 5.75 -8.62 6.52
N SER A 108 6.51 -8.17 5.54
CA SER A 108 7.96 -8.36 5.49
C SER A 108 8.68 -7.52 6.57
N MET A 109 9.93 -7.86 6.89
CA MET A 109 10.73 -7.08 7.85
C MET A 109 10.82 -5.60 7.47
N LYS A 110 11.04 -5.27 6.20
CA LYS A 110 11.09 -3.89 5.70
C LYS A 110 9.77 -3.14 5.89
N GLU A 111 8.65 -3.85 5.79
CA GLU A 111 7.33 -3.29 6.06
C GLU A 111 7.10 -3.09 7.55
N CYS A 112 7.56 -4.01 8.39
CA CYS A 112 7.50 -3.87 9.85
C CYS A 112 8.35 -2.69 10.35
N GLU A 113 9.53 -2.44 9.79
CA GLU A 113 10.45 -1.36 10.17
C GLU A 113 9.88 0.05 9.97
N ILE A 114 8.90 0.22 9.09
CA ILE A 114 8.26 1.52 8.90
C ILE A 114 7.05 1.73 9.80
N CYS A 115 6.54 0.68 10.45
CA CYS A 115 5.37 0.74 11.32
C CYS A 115 5.72 1.36 12.68
N ASP A 116 4.82 2.17 13.21
CA ASP A 116 4.94 2.75 14.56
C ASP A 116 4.34 1.81 15.62
N PHE A 117 3.32 1.05 15.24
CA PHE A 117 2.65 0.05 16.07
C PHE A 117 1.91 -0.99 15.21
N PHE A 118 1.45 -2.05 15.86
CA PHE A 118 0.73 -3.14 15.20
C PHE A 118 -0.63 -3.37 15.83
N VAL A 119 -1.59 -3.80 15.00
CA VAL A 119 -2.89 -4.26 15.46
C VAL A 119 -3.20 -5.63 14.87
N TYR A 120 -3.92 -6.43 15.65
CA TYR A 120 -4.50 -7.68 15.17
C TYR A 120 -6.01 -7.68 15.37
N ILE A 121 -6.70 -8.53 14.62
CA ILE A 121 -8.13 -8.75 14.75
C ILE A 121 -8.34 -10.00 15.59
N PRO A 122 -8.95 -9.89 16.80
CA PRO A 122 -9.26 -11.06 17.60
C PRO A 122 -10.16 -12.04 16.84
N GLN A 123 -9.78 -13.31 16.81
CA GLN A 123 -10.54 -14.39 16.19
C GLN A 123 -11.02 -15.36 17.26
N TYR A 124 -12.22 -15.88 17.09
CA TYR A 124 -12.88 -16.73 18.10
C TYR A 124 -13.14 -18.16 17.60
N GLY A 125 -12.95 -18.39 16.30
CA GLY A 125 -13.08 -19.70 15.67
C GLY A 125 -11.72 -20.38 15.52
N CYS A 126 -11.72 -21.72 15.40
CA CYS A 126 -10.49 -22.53 15.29
C CYS A 126 -10.18 -23.04 13.88
N GLY A 127 -10.99 -22.68 12.88
CA GLY A 127 -10.90 -23.26 11.53
C GLY A 127 -9.96 -22.55 10.55
N THR A 128 -9.38 -21.41 10.92
CA THR A 128 -8.44 -20.66 10.07
C THR A 128 -7.43 -19.91 10.93
N ALA A 129 -6.25 -19.69 10.37
CA ALA A 129 -5.19 -18.90 11.01
C ALA A 129 -5.20 -17.42 10.57
N SER A 130 -5.87 -17.08 9.44
CA SER A 130 -5.84 -15.74 8.88
C SER A 130 -7.14 -15.38 8.17
N LEU A 131 -7.37 -14.08 7.99
CA LEU A 131 -8.46 -13.52 7.19
C LEU A 131 -7.95 -13.11 5.80
N ASN A 132 -8.87 -13.03 4.84
CA ASN A 132 -8.57 -12.35 3.59
C ASN A 132 -8.18 -10.89 3.87
N VAL A 133 -7.18 -10.38 3.17
CA VAL A 133 -6.63 -9.03 3.40
C VAL A 133 -7.67 -7.92 3.29
N THR A 134 -8.64 -8.04 2.37
CA THR A 134 -9.70 -7.03 2.23
C THR A 134 -10.73 -7.10 3.35
N VAL A 135 -10.96 -8.29 3.90
CA VAL A 135 -11.81 -8.47 5.07
C VAL A 135 -11.13 -7.89 6.30
N ALA A 136 -9.85 -8.20 6.51
CA ALA A 136 -9.05 -7.65 7.60
C ALA A 136 -9.03 -6.11 7.54
N ALA A 137 -8.74 -5.55 6.37
CA ALA A 137 -8.77 -4.10 6.16
C ALA A 137 -10.14 -3.49 6.49
N SER A 138 -11.23 -4.13 6.06
CA SER A 138 -12.59 -3.62 6.31
C SER A 138 -12.90 -3.55 7.81
N ILE A 139 -12.50 -4.57 8.57
CA ILE A 139 -12.70 -4.61 10.02
C ILE A 139 -11.88 -3.51 10.70
N VAL A 140 -10.60 -3.37 10.35
CA VAL A 140 -9.71 -2.38 10.96
C VAL A 140 -10.17 -0.96 10.64
N LEU A 141 -10.55 -0.67 9.39
CA LEU A 141 -11.07 0.63 8.97
C LEU A 141 -12.39 0.97 9.65
N HIS A 142 -13.28 0.00 9.83
CA HIS A 142 -14.52 0.20 10.58
C HIS A 142 -14.22 0.57 12.03
N GLN A 143 -13.33 -0.17 12.71
CA GLN A 143 -12.94 0.12 14.10
C GLN A 143 -12.30 1.51 14.24
N PHE A 144 -11.46 1.91 13.26
CA PHE A 144 -10.92 3.26 13.21
C PHE A 144 -12.02 4.32 13.07
N GLY A 145 -12.98 4.12 12.17
CA GLY A 145 -14.11 5.04 11.99
C GLY A 145 -14.96 5.21 13.26
N VAL A 146 -15.19 4.12 14.00
CA VAL A 146 -15.88 4.14 15.30
C VAL A 146 -15.07 4.97 16.31
N TRP A 147 -13.79 4.72 16.44
CA TRP A 147 -12.91 5.47 17.34
C TRP A 147 -12.82 6.96 16.97
N ALA A 148 -12.68 7.26 15.68
CA ALA A 148 -12.54 8.62 15.17
C ALA A 148 -13.87 9.42 15.23
N GLY A 149 -14.98 8.76 15.56
CA GLY A 149 -16.30 9.37 15.61
C GLY A 149 -16.81 9.82 14.24
N PHE A 150 -16.53 9.07 13.19
CA PHE A 150 -17.04 9.40 11.87
C PHE A 150 -18.57 9.36 11.84
N ALA A 151 -19.17 10.40 11.31
CA ALA A 151 -20.63 10.45 11.17
C ALA A 151 -21.11 9.43 10.14
N GLU A 152 -22.17 8.69 10.49
CA GLU A 152 -22.83 7.82 9.52
C GLU A 152 -23.41 8.65 8.36
N ARG A 153 -23.26 8.15 7.15
CA ARG A 153 -23.82 8.80 5.96
C ARG A 153 -25.33 8.68 5.91
N SER A 154 -25.97 9.62 5.22
CA SER A 154 -27.41 9.59 4.99
C SER A 154 -27.83 8.34 4.20
N ARG A 155 -29.02 7.83 4.52
CA ARG A 155 -29.66 6.71 3.83
C ARG A 155 -30.89 7.16 3.07
N ASP A 156 -31.12 6.56 1.93
CA ASP A 156 -32.37 6.62 1.18
C ASP A 156 -32.95 5.20 1.17
N GLY A 157 -34.04 5.00 1.92
CA GLY A 157 -34.60 3.69 2.20
C GLY A 157 -33.55 2.72 2.82
N ASN A 158 -33.26 1.63 2.14
CA ASN A 158 -32.35 0.58 2.59
C ASN A 158 -30.91 0.73 2.04
N LYS A 159 -30.56 1.88 1.47
CA LYS A 159 -29.23 2.12 0.87
C LYS A 159 -28.63 3.43 1.32
N PHE A 160 -27.31 3.47 1.46
CA PHE A 160 -26.60 4.73 1.63
C PHE A 160 -26.63 5.54 0.34
N VAL A 161 -26.84 6.85 0.47
CA VAL A 161 -26.78 7.79 -0.65
C VAL A 161 -25.37 7.81 -1.21
N VAL A 162 -25.22 7.56 -2.52
CA VAL A 162 -23.93 7.63 -3.21
C VAL A 162 -23.79 9.03 -3.81
N ALA A 163 -22.62 9.67 -3.56
CA ALA A 163 -22.31 10.96 -4.16
C ALA A 163 -22.27 10.86 -5.70
N GLU A 164 -22.54 11.95 -6.39
CA GLU A 164 -22.35 12.02 -7.84
C GLU A 164 -20.92 11.66 -8.23
N ARG A 165 -20.78 10.97 -9.36
CA ARG A 165 -19.44 10.61 -9.86
C ARG A 165 -18.67 11.89 -10.20
N PRO A 166 -17.45 12.08 -9.67
CA PRO A 166 -16.59 13.13 -10.16
C PRO A 166 -16.37 12.98 -11.67
N VAL A 167 -16.42 14.08 -12.40
CA VAL A 167 -16.15 14.07 -13.85
C VAL A 167 -14.70 13.61 -14.06
N LYS A 168 -14.52 12.41 -14.61
CA LYS A 168 -13.19 11.92 -14.97
C LYS A 168 -12.80 12.46 -16.34
N HIS A 169 -11.72 13.18 -16.42
CA HIS A 169 -11.04 13.45 -17.68
C HIS A 169 -10.28 12.18 -18.06
N GLY A 170 -10.87 11.40 -18.89
CA GLY A 170 -10.47 10.34 -19.82
C GLY A 170 -9.16 9.54 -19.66
N ARG A 171 -8.60 9.29 -18.45
CA ARG A 171 -7.32 8.59 -18.31
C ARG A 171 -7.45 7.29 -17.50
N ARG A 172 -6.75 6.23 -17.96
CA ARG A 172 -6.66 4.92 -17.29
C ARG A 172 -5.84 4.95 -15.98
N ASN A 173 -5.19 6.06 -15.67
CA ASN A 173 -4.36 6.19 -14.48
C ASN A 173 -5.22 6.69 -13.30
N TYR A 174 -5.28 5.91 -12.23
CA TYR A 174 -6.01 6.26 -11.01
C TYR A 174 -5.22 7.19 -10.07
N CYS A 175 -3.88 7.28 -10.25
CA CYS A 175 -3.03 8.13 -9.42
C CYS A 175 -3.15 9.60 -9.82
N THR A 176 -3.03 10.49 -8.84
CA THR A 176 -3.14 11.96 -9.02
C THR A 176 -1.91 12.61 -9.66
N GLU A 177 -0.88 11.83 -9.93
CA GLU A 177 0.37 12.32 -10.53
C GLU A 177 0.17 12.70 -12.01
N THR A 178 0.87 13.73 -12.48
CA THR A 178 0.85 14.18 -13.87
C THR A 178 1.56 13.17 -14.77
N ASP A 179 1.12 13.05 -16.04
CA ASP A 179 1.75 12.14 -17.00
C ASP A 179 3.23 12.49 -17.25
N ASP A 180 3.60 13.76 -17.11
CA ASP A 180 4.97 14.23 -17.29
C ASP A 180 5.91 13.69 -16.21
N SER A 181 5.48 13.65 -14.95
CA SER A 181 6.25 13.04 -13.86
C SER A 181 6.45 11.52 -14.07
N VAL A 182 5.46 10.86 -14.68
CA VAL A 182 5.54 9.42 -15.03
C VAL A 182 6.54 9.17 -16.14
N ILE A 183 6.57 10.06 -17.14
CA ILE A 183 7.49 9.96 -18.29
C ILE A 183 8.94 10.21 -17.85
N GLU A 184 9.18 11.24 -17.05
CA GLU A 184 10.51 11.54 -16.49
C GLU A 184 11.04 10.39 -15.64
N GLU A 185 10.20 9.76 -14.88
CA GLU A 185 10.56 8.65 -14.05
C GLU A 185 10.90 7.39 -14.85
N HIS A 186 10.10 7.06 -15.87
CA HIS A 186 10.44 5.97 -16.80
C HIS A 186 11.76 6.20 -17.52
N ARG A 187 12.07 7.46 -17.82
CA ARG A 187 13.33 7.86 -18.43
C ARG A 187 14.50 7.67 -17.46
N ALA A 188 14.37 8.16 -16.24
CA ALA A 188 15.39 7.99 -15.19
C ALA A 188 15.67 6.53 -14.86
N ARG A 189 14.62 5.66 -14.83
CA ARG A 189 14.80 4.22 -14.64
C ARG A 189 15.56 3.56 -15.78
N ARG A 190 15.30 3.95 -17.03
CA ARG A 190 16.03 3.42 -18.20
C ARG A 190 17.48 3.84 -18.18
N GLU A 191 17.76 5.08 -17.81
CA GLU A 191 19.12 5.62 -17.69
C GLU A 191 19.90 4.90 -16.57
N ASN A 192 19.31 4.69 -15.41
CA ASN A 192 19.93 3.95 -14.30
C ASN A 192 20.12 2.46 -14.60
N ALA A 193 19.18 1.82 -15.30
CA ALA A 193 19.33 0.43 -15.73
C ALA A 193 20.43 0.28 -16.79
N ALA A 194 20.60 1.26 -17.67
CA ALA A 194 21.70 1.28 -18.64
C ALA A 194 23.06 1.47 -17.97
N HIS A 195 23.17 2.33 -16.95
CA HIS A 195 24.40 2.51 -16.17
C HIS A 195 24.81 1.25 -15.39
N GLY A 196 23.87 0.57 -14.75
CA GLY A 196 24.15 -0.68 -14.02
C GLY A 196 24.66 -1.82 -14.93
N PHE A 197 24.21 -1.84 -16.19
CA PHE A 197 24.67 -2.82 -17.18
C PHE A 197 26.11 -2.56 -17.66
N PHE A 198 26.56 -1.30 -17.68
CA PHE A 198 27.93 -0.94 -18.03
C PHE A 198 28.92 -1.22 -16.88
N GLU A 199 28.53 -1.03 -15.61
CA GLU A 199 29.40 -1.34 -14.48
C GLU A 199 29.63 -2.87 -14.31
N GLU A 200 28.62 -3.71 -14.60
CA GLU A 200 28.81 -5.17 -14.61
C GLU A 200 29.68 -5.64 -15.78
N ALA A 201 29.66 -4.96 -16.93
CA ALA A 201 30.47 -5.30 -18.08
C ALA A 201 31.96 -4.92 -17.88
N GLU A 202 32.25 -3.84 -17.17
CA GLU A 202 33.64 -3.44 -16.84
C GLU A 202 34.23 -4.33 -15.74
N SER A 203 33.45 -4.82 -14.78
CA SER A 203 33.91 -5.74 -13.74
C SER A 203 34.20 -7.15 -14.27
N SER A 204 33.50 -7.59 -15.32
CA SER A 204 33.73 -8.89 -15.95
C SER A 204 34.96 -8.89 -16.87
N ASN A 205 35.36 -7.71 -17.41
CA ASN A 205 36.52 -7.61 -18.29
C ASN A 205 37.86 -7.51 -17.52
N SER A 206 37.83 -7.17 -16.22
CA SER A 206 39.04 -7.16 -15.38
C SER A 206 39.44 -8.55 -14.83
N SER A 207 38.53 -9.53 -14.87
CA SER A 207 38.79 -10.90 -14.38
C SER A 207 39.39 -11.85 -15.45
N SER A 208 39.34 -11.49 -16.73
CA SER A 208 39.85 -12.35 -17.81
C SER A 208 41.36 -12.22 -18.08
N ASN A 209 42.02 -11.21 -17.48
CA ASN A 209 43.46 -11.01 -17.67
C ASN A 209 44.36 -11.72 -16.63
N LEU A 210 43.81 -12.52 -15.71
CA LEU A 210 44.54 -13.22 -14.67
C LEU A 210 44.80 -14.72 -14.97
N LEU A 211 44.23 -15.23 -16.08
CA LEU A 211 44.40 -16.67 -16.46
C LEU A 211 45.48 -16.92 -17.51
N ASP A 212 46.02 -15.88 -18.18
CA ASP A 212 47.09 -16.03 -19.19
C ASP A 212 48.52 -16.05 -18.59
N ALA A 213 48.65 -15.89 -17.28
CA ALA A 213 49.97 -15.85 -16.63
C ALA A 213 50.44 -17.18 -16.02
N LEU A 214 49.70 -18.29 -16.22
CA LEU A 214 50.03 -19.60 -15.58
C LEU A 214 50.44 -20.72 -16.51
N PHE A 215 50.69 -20.46 -17.80
CA PHE A 215 51.18 -21.49 -18.73
C PHE A 215 52.38 -20.98 -19.50
N VAL A 216 53.52 -20.74 -18.81
CA VAL A 216 54.88 -20.78 -19.40
C VAL A 216 55.77 -21.44 -18.36
N ASP A 217 56.45 -22.48 -18.83
CA ASP A 217 57.54 -23.29 -18.24
C ASP A 217 57.13 -24.59 -17.52
N GLY A 218 57.51 -25.69 -18.23
CA GLY A 218 57.75 -27.04 -17.69
C GLY A 218 57.43 -28.10 -18.68
#